data_4ba20710abc1279f52b7ba53315e249e
#
_entry.id   4ba20710abc1279f52b7ba53315e249e
#
_cell.length_a   1.000
_cell.length_b   1.000
_cell.length_c   1.000
_cell.angle_alpha   90.00
_cell.angle_beta   90.00
_cell.angle_gamma   90.00
#
_symmetry.space_group_name_H-M   'P 1'
#
loop_
_entity.id
_entity.type
_entity.pdbx_description
1 polymer ?
#
loop_
_entity_poly.entity_id
_entity_poly.type
_entity_poly.pdbx_seq_one_letter_code
_entity_poly.pdbx_strand_id
1 'polypeptide(L)'
;MYDDVKKVAGIYIRVSTEDQAREGFSLPEQEKRLRAMCEYKGYEIYDVYQDAGISAKTGNKRPAFDQLLQDIKDKKCNTIVVLKLDRLTRSVYDWENILKFLEENEAYLDCANDDINTTSANGKMISRILTSVSQQEIERTSERTKVGLAGAIKAGHIPHRAPLGYTRKDKTLVPDMKTKDVVVRVFDLYHSGLS
;
A
#
# COMPACT_ATOMS: atom_id res chain seq x y z
N MET A 1 33.96 -8.04 -2.26
CA MET A 1 34.05 -7.75 -0.83
C MET A 1 32.65 -7.33 -0.41
N TYR A 2 31.81 -8.28 0.03
CA TYR A 2 30.49 -7.95 0.54
C TYR A 2 30.67 -7.52 1.97
N ASP A 3 30.18 -6.31 2.27
CA ASP A 3 30.30 -5.65 3.57
C ASP A 3 29.85 -6.59 4.70
N ASP A 4 30.76 -6.78 5.63
CA ASP A 4 30.55 -7.48 6.91
C ASP A 4 29.76 -6.57 7.88
N VAL A 5 28.72 -5.92 7.36
CA VAL A 5 27.86 -5.06 8.18
C VAL A 5 27.04 -5.95 9.11
N LYS A 6 27.29 -5.84 10.40
CA LYS A 6 26.50 -6.53 11.42
C LYS A 6 25.01 -6.25 11.20
N LYS A 7 24.22 -7.30 11.03
CA LYS A 7 22.78 -7.19 10.85
C LYS A 7 22.07 -7.14 12.20
N VAL A 8 21.38 -6.03 12.45
CA VAL A 8 20.53 -5.83 13.62
C VAL A 8 19.09 -5.82 13.16
N ALA A 9 18.33 -6.84 13.53
CA ALA A 9 17.01 -7.13 13.00
C ALA A 9 15.89 -6.50 13.83
N GLY A 10 14.98 -5.79 13.19
CA GLY A 10 13.64 -5.53 13.68
C GLY A 10 12.67 -6.54 13.07
N ILE A 11 12.12 -7.42 13.89
CA ILE A 11 11.16 -8.43 13.44
C ILE A 11 9.79 -7.78 13.34
N TYR A 12 9.15 -7.83 12.16
CA TYR A 12 7.81 -7.31 11.98
C TYR A 12 6.79 -8.42 11.74
N ILE A 13 5.73 -8.41 12.54
CA ILE A 13 4.65 -9.40 12.49
C ILE A 13 3.32 -8.67 12.33
N ARG A 14 2.51 -9.12 11.37
CA ARG A 14 1.16 -8.62 11.17
C ARG A 14 0.18 -9.77 10.96
N VAL A 15 -0.95 -9.69 11.65
CA VAL A 15 -2.09 -10.59 11.40
C VAL A 15 -3.35 -9.77 11.18
N SER A 16 -4.13 -10.16 10.18
CA SER A 16 -5.53 -9.75 10.03
C SER A 16 -6.45 -10.88 10.50
N THR A 17 -7.72 -10.58 10.77
CA THR A 17 -8.74 -11.58 11.09
C THR A 17 -8.91 -12.63 9.98
N GLU A 18 -8.69 -12.23 8.73
CA GLU A 18 -8.73 -13.12 7.55
C GLU A 18 -7.49 -14.02 7.47
N ASP A 19 -6.32 -13.51 7.83
CA ASP A 19 -5.07 -14.26 7.82
C ASP A 19 -5.06 -15.36 8.89
N GLN A 20 -5.65 -15.11 10.06
CA GLN A 20 -5.80 -16.11 11.13
C GLN A 20 -6.66 -17.30 10.69
N ALA A 21 -7.67 -17.03 9.87
CA ALA A 21 -8.56 -18.07 9.34
C ALA A 21 -7.94 -18.89 8.19
N ARG A 22 -7.03 -18.31 7.42
CA ARG A 22 -6.46 -18.94 6.22
C ARG A 22 -5.18 -19.73 6.45
N GLU A 23 -4.26 -19.23 7.26
CA GLU A 23 -2.89 -19.77 7.34
C GLU A 23 -2.59 -20.50 8.65
N GLY A 24 -3.47 -20.46 9.65
CA GLY A 24 -3.32 -21.21 10.91
C GLY A 24 -2.12 -20.81 11.79
N PHE A 25 -1.31 -19.82 11.37
CA PHE A 25 -0.15 -19.37 12.14
C PHE A 25 -0.56 -18.29 13.13
N SER A 26 -0.51 -18.62 14.41
CA SER A 26 -0.65 -17.66 15.50
C SER A 26 0.54 -16.68 15.53
N LEU A 27 0.35 -15.49 16.11
CA LEU A 27 1.45 -14.52 16.31
C LEU A 27 2.68 -15.16 16.97
N PRO A 28 2.53 -15.98 18.05
CA PRO A 28 3.68 -16.63 18.69
C PRO A 28 4.44 -17.60 17.76
N GLU A 29 3.73 -18.30 16.86
CA GLU A 29 4.38 -19.21 15.92
C GLU A 29 5.18 -18.45 14.86
N GLN A 30 4.65 -17.32 14.36
CA GLN A 30 5.38 -16.45 13.44
C GLN A 30 6.63 -15.88 14.10
N GLU A 31 6.51 -15.37 15.32
CA GLU A 31 7.64 -14.85 16.08
C GLU A 31 8.72 -15.91 16.28
N LYS A 32 8.35 -17.10 16.73
CA LYS A 32 9.28 -18.21 16.93
C LYS A 32 10.07 -18.55 15.68
N ARG A 33 9.41 -18.59 14.52
CA ARG A 33 10.07 -18.86 13.22
C ARG A 33 11.05 -17.76 12.83
N LEU A 34 10.66 -16.51 13.00
CA LEU A 34 11.51 -15.37 12.63
C LEU A 34 12.71 -15.23 13.57
N ARG A 35 12.56 -15.53 14.86
CA ARG A 35 13.68 -15.58 15.80
C ARG A 35 14.65 -16.69 15.45
N ALA A 36 14.17 -17.90 15.13
CA ALA A 36 15.02 -19.00 14.70
C ALA A 36 15.76 -18.68 13.39
N MET A 37 15.12 -17.99 12.45
CA MET A 37 15.78 -17.51 11.23
C MET A 37 16.88 -16.49 11.53
N CYS A 38 16.63 -15.53 12.41
CA CYS A 38 17.63 -14.54 12.83
C CYS A 38 18.84 -15.23 13.48
N GLU A 39 18.60 -16.17 14.37
CA GLU A 39 19.65 -16.97 15.01
C GLU A 39 20.47 -17.76 13.99
N TYR A 40 19.80 -18.46 13.06
CA TYR A 40 20.48 -19.20 11.99
C TYR A 40 21.35 -18.31 11.10
N LYS A 41 20.88 -17.09 10.79
CA LYS A 41 21.61 -16.11 9.95
C LYS A 41 22.62 -15.26 10.73
N GLY A 42 22.71 -15.42 12.04
CA GLY A 42 23.60 -14.63 12.91
C GLY A 42 23.17 -13.16 13.04
N TYR A 43 21.86 -12.88 12.92
CA TYR A 43 21.34 -11.54 13.11
C TYR A 43 21.11 -11.27 14.60
N GLU A 44 21.53 -10.09 15.08
CA GLU A 44 21.13 -9.61 16.39
C GLU A 44 19.69 -9.10 16.33
N ILE A 45 18.84 -9.51 17.26
CA ILE A 45 17.45 -9.05 17.32
C ILE A 45 17.38 -7.82 18.23
N TYR A 46 16.98 -6.68 17.66
CA TYR A 46 16.75 -5.47 18.42
C TYR A 46 15.39 -5.50 19.11
N ASP A 47 14.29 -5.69 18.36
CA ASP A 47 12.94 -5.73 18.91
C ASP A 47 11.96 -6.48 17.98
N VAL A 48 10.74 -6.73 18.49
CA VAL A 48 9.64 -7.38 17.77
C VAL A 48 8.45 -6.43 17.72
N TYR A 49 8.06 -6.04 16.51
CA TYR A 49 6.99 -5.10 16.22
C TYR A 49 5.75 -5.84 15.75
N GLN A 50 4.62 -5.64 16.43
CA GLN A 50 3.39 -6.40 16.17
C GLN A 50 2.21 -5.47 15.90
N ASP A 51 1.63 -5.56 14.71
CA ASP A 51 0.36 -4.94 14.37
C ASP A 51 -0.73 -6.01 14.29
N ALA A 52 -1.47 -6.19 15.38
CA ALA A 52 -2.53 -7.17 15.52
C ALA A 52 -3.91 -6.58 15.25
N GLY A 53 -4.76 -7.30 14.48
CA GLY A 53 -6.21 -7.03 14.44
C GLY A 53 -6.65 -5.76 13.72
N ILE A 54 -5.81 -5.14 12.87
CA ILE A 54 -6.20 -3.95 12.12
C ILE A 54 -7.17 -4.37 11.01
N SER A 55 -8.48 -4.10 11.26
CA SER A 55 -9.55 -4.24 10.26
C SER A 55 -9.30 -3.26 9.10
N ALA A 56 -9.59 -3.70 7.87
CA ALA A 56 -9.56 -2.87 6.66
C ALA A 56 -10.46 -1.62 6.74
N LYS A 57 -11.36 -1.55 7.73
CA LYS A 57 -12.29 -0.43 7.95
C LYS A 57 -11.69 0.76 8.71
N THR A 58 -10.57 0.61 9.41
CA THR A 58 -10.03 1.64 10.33
C THR A 58 -8.88 2.47 9.75
N GLY A 59 -8.72 2.53 8.43
CA GLY A 59 -7.58 3.21 7.80
C GLY A 59 -6.26 2.52 8.18
N ASN A 60 -5.35 2.40 7.25
CA ASN A 60 -4.08 1.67 7.35
C ASN A 60 -3.09 2.18 8.42
N LYS A 61 -3.53 2.42 9.65
CA LYS A 61 -2.61 2.78 10.74
C LYS A 61 -1.85 1.53 11.19
N ARG A 62 -0.54 1.58 11.05
CA ARG A 62 0.40 0.51 11.41
C ARG A 62 1.43 1.05 12.42
N PRO A 63 1.00 1.33 13.67
CA PRO A 63 1.85 2.02 14.63
C PRO A 63 3.14 1.26 14.95
N ALA A 64 3.09 -0.07 14.99
CA ALA A 64 4.30 -0.86 15.21
C ALA A 64 5.25 -0.82 14.00
N PHE A 65 4.71 -0.82 12.78
CA PHE A 65 5.53 -0.63 11.58
C PHE A 65 6.14 0.78 11.51
N ASP A 66 5.36 1.81 11.82
CA ASP A 66 5.85 3.19 11.86
C ASP A 66 6.97 3.35 12.90
N GLN A 67 6.85 2.68 14.05
CA GLN A 67 7.91 2.64 15.08
C GLN A 67 9.17 1.93 14.57
N LEU A 68 9.02 0.79 13.88
CA LEU A 68 10.15 0.09 13.26
C LEU A 68 10.90 0.99 12.27
N LEU A 69 10.18 1.71 11.42
CA LEU A 69 10.80 2.65 10.48
C LEU A 69 11.54 3.79 11.21
N GLN A 70 10.99 4.27 12.31
CA GLN A 70 11.66 5.28 13.12
C GLN A 70 12.94 4.74 13.77
N ASP A 71 12.91 3.52 14.31
CA ASP A 71 14.09 2.89 14.92
C ASP A 71 15.18 2.59 13.88
N ILE A 72 14.82 2.34 12.62
CA ILE A 72 15.78 2.26 11.50
C ILE A 72 16.41 3.63 11.22
N LYS A 73 15.63 4.71 11.19
CA LYS A 73 16.18 6.07 11.04
C LYS A 73 17.14 6.42 12.18
N ASP A 74 16.79 6.02 13.39
CA ASP A 74 17.61 6.23 14.59
C ASP A 74 18.83 5.28 14.64
N LYS A 75 19.02 4.43 13.59
CA LYS A 75 20.13 3.47 13.48
C LYS A 75 20.17 2.42 14.61
N LYS A 76 19.06 2.14 15.27
CA LYS A 76 18.93 1.11 16.31
C LYS A 76 18.88 -0.29 15.70
N CYS A 77 18.27 -0.42 14.53
CA CYS A 77 18.28 -1.62 13.71
C CYS A 77 18.50 -1.24 12.23
N ASN A 78 18.93 -2.20 11.44
CA ASN A 78 19.24 -2.01 10.01
C ASN A 78 18.63 -3.08 9.11
N THR A 79 17.86 -4.00 9.64
CA THR A 79 17.28 -5.10 8.86
C THR A 79 15.84 -5.36 9.28
N ILE A 80 14.91 -5.22 8.36
CA ILE A 80 13.51 -5.65 8.58
C ILE A 80 13.43 -7.15 8.30
N VAL A 81 12.90 -7.93 9.23
CA VAL A 81 12.68 -9.37 9.07
C VAL A 81 11.18 -9.65 9.14
N VAL A 82 10.64 -10.26 8.09
CA VAL A 82 9.21 -10.59 7.97
C VAL A 82 9.02 -12.03 7.50
N LEU A 83 7.84 -12.60 7.75
CA LEU A 83 7.54 -13.96 7.31
C LEU A 83 7.34 -14.03 5.78
N LYS A 84 6.56 -13.09 5.24
CA LYS A 84 6.24 -12.96 3.80
C LYS A 84 6.11 -11.48 3.44
N LEU A 85 6.30 -11.16 2.16
CA LEU A 85 6.16 -9.80 1.67
C LEU A 85 4.76 -9.21 1.85
N ASP A 86 3.71 -10.02 1.73
CA ASP A 86 2.33 -9.61 1.92
C ASP A 86 2.01 -9.15 3.35
N ARG A 87 2.84 -9.55 4.32
CA ARG A 87 2.78 -9.03 5.70
C ARG A 87 3.32 -7.62 5.80
N LEU A 88 4.27 -7.28 4.94
CA LEU A 88 4.88 -5.95 4.91
C LEU A 88 4.01 -4.97 4.11
N THR A 89 3.56 -5.37 2.93
CA THR A 89 2.75 -4.53 2.05
C THR A 89 1.78 -5.34 1.20
N ARG A 90 0.63 -4.74 0.88
CA ARG A 90 -0.34 -5.26 -0.11
C ARG A 90 -0.42 -4.38 -1.35
N SER A 91 0.26 -3.26 -1.33
CA SER A 91 0.28 -2.28 -2.40
C SER A 91 1.70 -2.17 -2.95
N VAL A 92 1.76 -2.10 -4.25
CA VAL A 92 3.00 -1.87 -4.97
C VAL A 92 3.60 -0.50 -4.67
N TYR A 93 2.75 0.50 -4.58
CA TYR A 93 3.16 1.85 -4.22
C TYR A 93 3.82 1.88 -2.83
N ASP A 94 3.25 1.15 -1.86
CA ASP A 94 3.84 1.02 -0.54
C ASP A 94 5.18 0.29 -0.61
N TRP A 95 5.31 -0.72 -1.48
CA TRP A 95 6.54 -1.46 -1.70
C TRP A 95 7.68 -0.56 -2.22
N GLU A 96 7.41 0.25 -3.24
CA GLU A 96 8.37 1.23 -3.76
C GLU A 96 8.85 2.21 -2.69
N ASN A 97 7.92 2.73 -1.89
CA ASN A 97 8.25 3.64 -0.80
C ASN A 97 9.12 2.96 0.27
N ILE A 98 8.83 1.69 0.59
CA ILE A 98 9.64 0.91 1.54
C ILE A 98 11.04 0.67 0.99
N LEU A 99 11.18 0.27 -0.28
CA LEU A 99 12.49 0.06 -0.89
C LEU A 99 13.34 1.33 -0.90
N LYS A 100 12.74 2.45 -1.31
CA LYS A 100 13.39 3.76 -1.30
C LYS A 100 13.83 4.14 0.10
N PHE A 101 12.95 3.96 1.09
CA PHE A 101 13.27 4.19 2.49
C PHE A 101 14.47 3.34 2.97
N LEU A 102 14.49 2.06 2.61
CA LEU A 102 15.58 1.15 2.98
C LEU A 102 16.91 1.57 2.34
N GLU A 103 16.89 1.97 1.07
CA GLU A 103 18.07 2.47 0.38
C GLU A 103 18.59 3.77 1.01
N GLU A 104 17.74 4.74 1.29
CA GLU A 104 18.10 6.02 1.92
C GLU A 104 18.67 5.85 3.34
N ASN A 105 18.27 4.80 4.06
CA ASN A 105 18.72 4.53 5.43
C ASN A 105 19.78 3.43 5.54
N GLU A 106 20.30 2.93 4.42
CA GLU A 106 21.27 1.81 4.35
C GLU A 106 20.75 0.56 5.09
N ALA A 107 19.45 0.32 5.00
CA ALA A 107 18.76 -0.77 5.64
C ALA A 107 18.39 -1.89 4.66
N TYR A 108 18.05 -3.03 5.18
CA TYR A 108 17.81 -4.26 4.42
C TYR A 108 16.45 -4.86 4.76
N LEU A 109 15.96 -5.70 3.86
CA LEU A 109 14.78 -6.54 4.08
C LEU A 109 15.15 -8.00 3.88
N ASP A 110 14.65 -8.87 4.74
CA ASP A 110 14.79 -10.31 4.63
C ASP A 110 13.44 -10.99 4.92
N CYS A 111 12.92 -11.73 3.94
CA CYS A 111 11.66 -12.46 4.03
C CYS A 111 11.96 -13.96 4.26
N ALA A 112 11.31 -14.55 5.27
CA ALA A 112 11.59 -15.94 5.64
C ALA A 112 11.05 -16.96 4.63
N ASN A 113 9.88 -16.69 4.02
CA ASN A 113 9.21 -17.62 3.11
C ASN A 113 9.31 -17.21 1.63
N ASP A 114 9.67 -15.98 1.37
CA ASP A 114 9.88 -15.50 0.01
C ASP A 114 11.40 -15.36 -0.19
N ASP A 115 11.92 -15.75 -1.34
CA ASP A 115 13.35 -15.59 -1.66
C ASP A 115 13.75 -14.12 -1.90
N ILE A 116 13.13 -13.22 -1.13
CA ILE A 116 13.35 -11.78 -1.20
C ILE A 116 14.26 -11.37 -0.04
N ASN A 117 15.53 -11.22 -0.37
CA ASN A 117 16.54 -10.75 0.55
C ASN A 117 17.35 -9.62 -0.12
N THR A 118 17.08 -8.37 0.27
CA THR A 118 17.74 -7.20 -0.32
C THR A 118 19.22 -7.07 0.10
N THR A 119 19.72 -7.94 0.97
CA THR A 119 21.15 -7.99 1.29
C THR A 119 21.97 -8.60 0.15
N SER A 120 21.34 -9.41 -0.72
CA SER A 120 21.98 -10.07 -1.85
C SER A 120 21.72 -9.30 -3.16
N ALA A 121 22.66 -9.38 -4.10
CA ALA A 121 22.50 -8.80 -5.44
C ALA A 121 21.28 -9.41 -6.17
N ASN A 122 21.04 -10.70 -5.99
CA ASN A 122 19.92 -11.41 -6.58
C ASN A 122 18.59 -10.93 -5.99
N GLY A 123 18.51 -10.77 -4.68
CA GLY A 123 17.30 -10.25 -4.02
C GLY A 123 17.00 -8.79 -4.41
N LYS A 124 18.02 -7.94 -4.58
CA LYS A 124 17.85 -6.59 -5.13
C LYS A 124 17.29 -6.62 -6.55
N MET A 125 17.77 -7.54 -7.39
CA MET A 125 17.26 -7.72 -8.75
C MET A 125 15.80 -8.19 -8.74
N ILE A 126 15.45 -9.19 -7.94
CA ILE A 126 14.07 -9.68 -7.78
C ILE A 126 13.14 -8.55 -7.31
N SER A 127 13.56 -7.78 -6.31
CA SER A 127 12.81 -6.61 -5.83
C SER A 127 12.50 -5.61 -6.94
N ARG A 128 13.49 -5.28 -7.78
CA ARG A 128 13.32 -4.36 -8.93
C ARG A 128 12.38 -4.93 -9.98
N ILE A 129 12.44 -6.23 -10.27
CA ILE A 129 11.54 -6.90 -11.21
C ILE A 129 10.10 -6.84 -10.67
N LEU A 130 9.88 -7.15 -9.40
CA LEU A 130 8.58 -7.07 -8.77
C LEU A 130 8.02 -5.64 -8.84
N THR A 131 8.82 -4.64 -8.54
CA THR A 131 8.45 -3.23 -8.68
C THR A 131 8.02 -2.90 -10.12
N SER A 132 8.78 -3.32 -11.13
CA SER A 132 8.47 -3.07 -12.54
C SER A 132 7.17 -3.75 -13.00
N VAL A 133 6.96 -5.01 -12.61
CA VAL A 133 5.72 -5.77 -12.92
C VAL A 133 4.50 -5.07 -12.33
N SER A 134 4.67 -4.58 -11.16
CA SER A 134 3.64 -3.94 -10.37
C SER A 134 3.26 -2.57 -10.93
N GLN A 135 4.23 -1.78 -11.38
CA GLN A 135 4.01 -0.51 -12.06
C GLN A 135 3.21 -0.72 -13.35
N GLN A 136 3.54 -1.77 -14.11
CA GLN A 136 2.81 -2.15 -15.30
C GLN A 136 1.33 -2.52 -15.01
N GLU A 137 1.05 -3.14 -13.87
CA GLU A 137 -0.32 -3.50 -13.47
C GLU A 137 -1.16 -2.27 -13.12
N ILE A 138 -0.57 -1.27 -12.47
CA ILE A 138 -1.20 0.03 -12.20
C ILE A 138 -1.53 0.75 -13.51
N GLU A 139 -0.59 0.82 -14.44
CA GLU A 139 -0.77 1.44 -15.76
C GLU A 139 -1.90 0.76 -16.53
N ARG A 140 -1.90 -0.57 -16.61
CA ARG A 140 -2.97 -1.35 -17.25
C ARG A 140 -4.34 -1.11 -16.61
N THR A 141 -4.40 -1.02 -15.28
CA THR A 141 -5.65 -0.73 -14.57
C THR A 141 -6.15 0.69 -14.86
N SER A 142 -5.24 1.66 -14.92
CA SER A 142 -5.55 3.03 -15.31
C SER A 142 -6.09 3.11 -16.75
N GLU A 143 -5.44 2.42 -17.68
CA GLU A 143 -5.89 2.35 -19.08
C GLU A 143 -7.27 1.69 -19.21
N ARG A 144 -7.50 0.56 -18.54
CA ARG A 144 -8.81 -0.11 -18.52
C ARG A 144 -9.89 0.82 -17.95
N THR A 145 -9.58 1.58 -16.91
CA THR A 145 -10.51 2.54 -16.30
C THR A 145 -10.82 3.67 -17.28
N LYS A 146 -9.81 4.23 -17.96
CA LYS A 146 -10.00 5.28 -18.98
C LYS A 146 -10.87 4.78 -20.14
N VAL A 147 -10.59 3.58 -20.64
CA VAL A 147 -11.38 2.95 -21.73
C VAL A 147 -12.82 2.69 -21.27
N GLY A 148 -13.01 2.17 -20.05
CA GLY A 148 -14.33 1.96 -19.46
C GLY A 148 -15.13 3.25 -19.30
N LEU A 149 -14.49 4.34 -18.83
CA LEU A 149 -15.09 5.67 -18.73
C LEU A 149 -15.49 6.23 -20.10
N ALA A 150 -14.60 6.15 -21.09
CA ALA A 150 -14.89 6.57 -22.45
C ALA A 150 -16.06 5.80 -23.06
N GLY A 151 -16.11 4.47 -22.84
CA GLY A 151 -17.22 3.61 -23.26
C GLY A 151 -18.54 4.00 -22.58
N ALA A 152 -18.52 4.27 -21.29
CA ALA A 152 -19.70 4.73 -20.55
C ALA A 152 -20.22 6.06 -21.07
N ILE A 153 -19.33 7.02 -21.35
CA ILE A 153 -19.70 8.32 -21.93
C ILE A 153 -20.31 8.16 -23.32
N LYS A 154 -19.73 7.33 -24.18
CA LYS A 154 -20.27 7.02 -25.52
C LYS A 154 -21.66 6.36 -25.45
N ALA A 155 -21.92 5.57 -24.42
CA ALA A 155 -23.23 4.97 -24.17
C ALA A 155 -24.23 5.94 -23.52
N GLY A 156 -23.89 7.21 -23.38
CA GLY A 156 -24.75 8.22 -22.73
C GLY A 156 -24.80 8.12 -21.20
N HIS A 157 -23.94 7.32 -20.60
CA HIS A 157 -23.83 7.21 -19.15
C HIS A 157 -22.89 8.27 -18.60
N ILE A 158 -23.21 8.84 -17.46
CA ILE A 158 -22.38 9.82 -16.80
C ILE A 158 -21.66 9.20 -15.61
N PRO A 159 -20.35 8.95 -15.72
CA PRO A 159 -19.57 8.28 -14.68
C PRO A 159 -19.24 9.19 -13.50
N HIS A 160 -19.42 10.51 -13.66
CA HIS A 160 -19.08 11.52 -12.65
C HIS A 160 -20.28 11.85 -11.74
N ARG A 161 -19.99 12.63 -10.70
CA ARG A 161 -21.03 13.21 -9.83
C ARG A 161 -21.90 14.16 -10.67
N ALA A 162 -23.20 14.10 -10.44
CA ALA A 162 -24.13 15.01 -11.14
C ALA A 162 -23.77 16.47 -10.82
N PRO A 163 -23.71 17.36 -11.83
CA PRO A 163 -23.51 18.79 -11.61
C PRO A 163 -24.72 19.40 -10.94
N LEU A 164 -24.57 20.63 -10.42
CA LEU A 164 -25.67 21.39 -9.84
C LEU A 164 -26.82 21.54 -10.86
N GLY A 165 -28.05 21.40 -10.43
CA GLY A 165 -29.26 21.46 -11.28
C GLY A 165 -29.64 20.11 -11.87
N TYR A 166 -28.84 19.07 -11.68
CA TYR A 166 -29.11 17.72 -12.17
C TYR A 166 -29.00 16.68 -11.07
N THR A 167 -29.76 15.62 -11.19
CA THR A 167 -29.65 14.40 -10.39
C THR A 167 -29.45 13.19 -11.29
N ARG A 168 -28.91 12.12 -10.73
CA ARG A 168 -28.63 10.88 -11.46
C ARG A 168 -29.80 9.92 -11.36
N LYS A 169 -30.36 9.54 -12.51
CA LYS A 169 -31.38 8.49 -12.60
C LYS A 169 -30.98 7.53 -13.73
N ASP A 170 -30.94 6.23 -13.44
CA ASP A 170 -30.60 5.18 -14.41
C ASP A 170 -29.31 5.46 -15.22
N LYS A 171 -28.26 5.91 -14.52
CA LYS A 171 -26.95 6.30 -15.10
C LYS A 171 -26.96 7.50 -16.03
N THR A 172 -28.09 8.18 -16.21
CA THR A 172 -28.24 9.42 -16.99
C THR A 172 -28.50 10.62 -16.07
N LEU A 173 -28.30 11.84 -16.60
CA LEU A 173 -28.65 13.06 -15.89
C LEU A 173 -30.11 13.44 -16.18
N VAL A 174 -30.86 13.72 -15.14
CA VAL A 174 -32.17 14.35 -15.24
C VAL A 174 -32.17 15.65 -14.43
N PRO A 175 -32.97 16.68 -14.84
CA PRO A 175 -33.07 17.90 -14.06
C PRO A 175 -33.51 17.63 -12.60
N ASP A 176 -32.80 18.21 -11.65
CA ASP A 176 -33.18 18.18 -10.25
C ASP A 176 -34.13 19.35 -9.96
N MET A 177 -35.38 19.01 -9.70
CA MET A 177 -36.44 19.99 -9.46
C MET A 177 -36.18 20.90 -8.25
N LYS A 178 -35.27 20.50 -7.33
CA LYS A 178 -34.92 21.33 -6.17
C LYS A 178 -33.85 22.38 -6.46
N THR A 179 -32.98 22.12 -7.44
CA THR A 179 -31.79 22.95 -7.68
C THR A 179 -31.73 23.51 -9.09
N LYS A 180 -32.57 23.07 -10.02
CA LYS A 180 -32.60 23.58 -11.42
C LYS A 180 -32.76 25.08 -11.52
N ASP A 181 -33.64 25.67 -10.72
CA ASP A 181 -33.95 27.09 -10.78
C ASP A 181 -32.76 27.96 -10.34
N VAL A 182 -31.90 27.42 -9.47
CA VAL A 182 -30.64 28.09 -9.08
C VAL A 182 -29.70 28.19 -10.29
N VAL A 183 -29.62 27.15 -11.09
CA VAL A 183 -28.75 27.11 -12.29
C VAL A 183 -29.28 28.10 -13.34
N VAL A 184 -30.59 28.09 -13.60
CA VAL A 184 -31.22 29.04 -14.51
C VAL A 184 -30.91 30.49 -14.08
N ARG A 185 -31.11 30.81 -12.80
CA ARG A 185 -30.83 32.14 -12.24
C ARG A 185 -29.35 32.54 -12.37
N VAL A 186 -28.39 31.59 -12.20
CA VAL A 186 -26.98 31.88 -12.42
C VAL A 186 -26.70 32.25 -13.86
N PHE A 187 -27.29 31.55 -14.85
CA PHE A 187 -27.15 31.89 -16.26
C PHE A 187 -27.81 33.24 -16.63
N ASP A 188 -28.98 33.54 -16.07
CA ASP A 188 -29.66 34.83 -16.29
C ASP A 188 -28.84 36.01 -15.75
N LEU A 189 -28.27 35.86 -14.55
CA LEU A 189 -27.37 36.85 -13.95
C LEU A 189 -26.08 37.05 -14.79
N TYR A 190 -25.48 35.94 -15.25
CA TYR A 190 -24.33 36.03 -16.13
C TYR A 190 -24.65 36.74 -17.46
N HIS A 191 -25.79 36.45 -18.09
CA HIS A 191 -26.23 37.15 -19.32
C HIS A 191 -26.57 38.61 -19.10
N SER A 192 -27.00 38.99 -17.90
CA SER A 192 -27.23 40.41 -17.54
C SER A 192 -25.96 41.20 -17.23
N GLY A 193 -24.77 40.56 -17.34
CA GLY A 193 -23.48 41.22 -17.12
C GLY A 193 -23.05 41.28 -15.65
N LEU A 194 -23.71 40.54 -14.76
CA LEU A 194 -23.28 40.37 -13.38
C LEU A 194 -22.35 39.14 -13.34
N SER A 195 -21.06 39.35 -13.07
CA SER A 195 -20.04 38.33 -12.90
C SER A 195 -19.75 38.07 -11.41
#